data_902a70c2edc32e66a0f9786e85654083
#
_entry.id   902a70c2edc32e66a0f9786e85654083
#
_cell.length_a   1.000
_cell.length_b   1.000
_cell.length_c   1.000
_cell.angle_alpha   90.00
_cell.angle_beta   90.00
_cell.angle_gamma   90.00
#
_symmetry.space_group_name_H-M   'P 1'
#
loop_
_entity.id
_entity.type
_entity.pdbx_description
1 polymer ?
#
loop_
_entity_poly.entity_id
_entity_poly.type
_entity_poly.pdbx_seq_one_letter_code
_entity_poly.pdbx_strand_id
1 'polypeptide(L)'
;MDVEIELRIPTLTVKPEDGTAGRIDNRLVRFRKIIQVPAFPPPGSTIALTASTDFAFECIIARADWHEEKQKFVLSCKYPRQRIFPHEYEALLNDPQWERTEFPG
;
A
#
# COMPACT_ATOMS: atom_id res chain seq x y z
N MET A 1 2.98 18.84 -5.44
CA MET A 1 3.42 18.63 -4.05
C MET A 1 3.75 17.17 -3.85
N ASP A 2 4.80 16.87 -3.13
CA ASP A 2 5.20 15.49 -2.86
C ASP A 2 4.53 15.01 -1.58
N VAL A 3 3.94 13.81 -1.65
CA VAL A 3 3.38 13.15 -0.48
C VAL A 3 3.89 11.72 -0.43
N GLU A 4 4.05 11.19 0.77
CA GLU A 4 4.41 9.79 0.95
C GLU A 4 3.13 8.98 1.16
N ILE A 5 2.97 7.93 0.37
CA ILE A 5 1.89 6.98 0.55
C ILE A 5 2.39 5.86 1.45
N GLU A 6 1.66 5.57 2.50
CA GLU A 6 1.90 4.41 3.35
C GLU A 6 0.70 3.47 3.17
N LEU A 7 0.92 2.40 2.42
CA LEU A 7 -0.13 1.46 2.06
C LEU A 7 -0.15 0.30 3.04
N ARG A 8 -1.29 0.13 3.69
CA ARG A 8 -1.53 -1.00 4.59
C ARG A 8 -1.98 -2.20 3.78
N ILE A 9 -1.29 -3.33 3.95
CA ILE A 9 -1.57 -4.55 3.20
C ILE A 9 -2.50 -5.45 4.01
N PRO A 10 -3.59 -5.94 3.39
CA PRO A 10 -4.48 -6.89 4.05
C PRO A 10 -3.87 -8.30 4.08
N THR A 11 -4.60 -9.24 4.65
CA THR A 11 -4.19 -10.64 4.71
C THR A 11 -3.93 -11.19 3.31
N LEU A 12 -2.75 -11.76 3.11
CA LEU A 12 -2.40 -12.41 1.85
C LEU A 12 -3.03 -13.79 1.78
N THR A 13 -3.77 -14.03 0.71
CA THR A 13 -4.33 -15.36 0.44
C THR A 13 -3.37 -16.11 -0.46
N VAL A 14 -2.90 -17.26 0.01
CA VAL A 14 -1.97 -18.11 -0.72
C VAL A 14 -2.64 -19.42 -1.03
N LYS A 15 -2.47 -19.92 -2.26
CA LYS A 15 -2.86 -21.26 -2.67
C LYS A 15 -1.59 -22.07 -2.90
N PRO A 16 -1.14 -22.86 -1.91
CA PRO A 16 0.02 -23.72 -2.12
C PRO A 16 -0.29 -24.88 -3.08
N GLU A 17 0.75 -25.53 -3.57
CA GLU A 17 0.64 -26.57 -4.59
C GLU A 17 -0.22 -27.76 -4.16
N ASP A 18 -0.35 -28.00 -2.87
CA ASP A 18 -1.18 -29.09 -2.34
C ASP A 18 -2.68 -28.79 -2.41
N GLY A 19 -3.06 -27.63 -2.89
CA GLY A 19 -4.47 -27.27 -3.05
C GLY A 19 -5.15 -26.69 -1.82
N THR A 20 -4.47 -26.62 -0.68
CA THR A 20 -5.05 -26.01 0.51
C THR A 20 -4.81 -24.49 0.47
N ALA A 21 -5.86 -23.74 0.79
CA ALA A 21 -5.74 -22.29 0.89
C ALA A 21 -5.13 -21.92 2.24
N GLY A 22 -4.10 -21.10 2.21
CA GLY A 22 -3.48 -20.56 3.42
C GLY A 22 -3.60 -19.06 3.50
N ARG A 23 -3.36 -18.50 4.68
CA ARG A 23 -3.33 -17.06 4.91
C ARG A 23 -2.02 -16.67 5.56
N ILE A 24 -1.46 -15.56 5.08
CA ILE A 24 -0.30 -14.94 5.70
C ILE A 24 -0.76 -13.63 6.30
N ASP A 25 -0.49 -13.44 7.58
CA ASP A 25 -0.87 -12.21 8.28
C ASP A 25 0.12 -11.11 7.93
N ASN A 26 -0.36 -10.08 7.24
CA ASN A 26 0.44 -8.95 6.81
C ASN A 26 0.14 -7.68 7.62
N ARG A 27 -0.42 -7.79 8.81
CA ARG A 27 -0.84 -6.63 9.59
C ARG A 27 0.29 -5.63 9.85
N LEU A 28 1.52 -6.09 9.94
CA LEU A 28 2.68 -5.25 10.21
C LEU A 28 3.41 -4.82 8.95
N VAL A 29 2.99 -5.30 7.79
CA VAL A 29 3.63 -4.97 6.51
C VAL A 29 3.04 -3.69 5.96
N ARG A 30 3.91 -2.79 5.52
CA ARG A 30 3.53 -1.55 4.86
C ARG A 30 4.37 -1.38 3.60
N PHE A 31 3.77 -0.79 2.58
CA PHE A 31 4.50 -0.35 1.41
C PHE A 31 4.50 1.18 1.36
N ARG A 32 5.63 1.77 1.02
CA ARG A 32 5.79 3.22 0.94
C ARG A 32 6.18 3.62 -0.47
N LYS A 33 5.62 4.73 -0.92
CA LYS A 33 5.95 5.32 -2.22
C LYS A 33 5.74 6.82 -2.11
N ILE A 34 6.64 7.58 -2.74
CA ILE A 34 6.49 9.04 -2.84
C ILE A 34 5.86 9.34 -4.19
N ILE A 35 4.78 10.11 -4.17
CA ILE A 35 4.10 10.54 -5.39
C ILE A 35 3.92 12.04 -5.39
N GLN A 36 3.69 12.60 -6.58
CA GLN A 36 3.33 14.00 -6.72
C GLN A 36 1.83 14.12 -6.95
N VAL A 37 1.21 15.03 -6.22
CA VAL A 37 -0.22 15.31 -6.36
C VAL A 37 -0.42 16.79 -6.62
N PRO A 38 -1.42 17.18 -7.44
CA PRO A 38 -1.67 18.58 -7.75
C PRO A 38 -2.28 19.35 -6.58
N ALA A 39 -2.98 18.64 -5.69
CA ALA A 39 -3.60 19.22 -4.52
C ALA A 39 -3.62 18.17 -3.41
N PHE A 40 -3.71 18.64 -2.17
CA PHE A 40 -3.73 17.74 -1.01
C PHE A 40 -5.05 16.96 -0.96
N PRO A 41 -5.00 15.60 -1.06
CA PRO A 41 -6.22 14.80 -1.02
C PRO A 41 -6.71 14.67 0.42
N PRO A 42 -8.00 14.94 0.68
CA PRO A 42 -8.52 14.85 2.04
C PRO A 42 -8.74 13.40 2.48
N PRO A 43 -8.66 13.12 3.80
CA PRO A 43 -9.05 11.82 4.33
C PRO A 43 -10.46 11.44 3.91
N GLY A 44 -10.67 10.15 3.64
CA GLY A 44 -11.95 9.64 3.15
C GLY A 44 -12.07 9.60 1.64
N SER A 45 -11.21 10.33 0.92
CA SER A 45 -11.18 10.26 -0.53
C SER A 45 -10.38 9.05 -1.01
N THR A 46 -10.48 8.75 -2.31
CA THR A 46 -9.70 7.68 -2.92
C THR A 46 -8.56 8.27 -3.73
N ILE A 47 -7.51 7.50 -3.88
CA ILE A 47 -6.36 7.85 -4.71
C ILE A 47 -5.99 6.67 -5.59
N ALA A 48 -5.78 6.95 -6.88
CA ALA A 48 -5.36 5.92 -7.83
C ALA A 48 -3.85 5.73 -7.77
N LEU A 49 -3.43 4.49 -7.62
CA LEU A 49 -2.03 4.11 -7.50
C LEU A 49 -1.71 3.02 -8.49
N THR A 50 -0.44 2.88 -8.82
CA THR A 50 0.04 1.81 -9.70
C THR A 50 1.20 1.08 -9.05
N ALA A 51 1.30 -0.21 -9.35
CA ALA A 51 2.44 -1.03 -8.97
C ALA A 51 2.85 -1.84 -10.19
N SER A 52 4.13 -1.81 -10.55
CA SER A 52 4.62 -2.35 -11.81
C SER A 52 3.89 -1.72 -13.00
N THR A 53 3.99 -2.29 -14.19
CA THR A 53 3.37 -1.71 -15.38
C THR A 53 1.92 -2.14 -15.56
N ASP A 54 1.51 -3.22 -14.92
CA ASP A 54 0.25 -3.89 -15.23
C ASP A 54 -0.80 -3.84 -14.11
N PHE A 55 -0.45 -3.29 -12.97
CA PHE A 55 -1.37 -3.28 -11.83
C PHE A 55 -1.71 -1.86 -11.42
N ALA A 56 -2.98 -1.49 -11.57
CA ALA A 56 -3.52 -0.22 -11.10
C ALA A 56 -4.63 -0.49 -10.09
N PHE A 57 -4.68 0.31 -9.03
CA PHE A 57 -5.68 0.14 -7.98
C PHE A 57 -6.00 1.47 -7.33
N GLU A 58 -7.14 1.54 -6.65
CA GLU A 58 -7.53 2.71 -5.88
C GLU A 58 -7.47 2.38 -4.39
N CYS A 59 -6.96 3.31 -3.61
CA CYS A 59 -6.89 3.16 -2.16
C CYS A 59 -7.73 4.23 -1.48
N ILE A 60 -8.23 3.92 -0.29
CA ILE A 60 -8.95 4.89 0.53
C ILE A 60 -7.95 5.52 1.48
N ILE A 61 -7.90 6.85 1.48
CA ILE A 61 -7.05 7.59 2.40
C ILE A 61 -7.73 7.59 3.77
N ALA A 62 -7.16 6.85 4.70
CA ALA A 62 -7.70 6.75 6.05
C ALA A 62 -7.27 7.93 6.91
N ARG A 63 -6.05 8.41 6.71
CA ARG A 63 -5.47 9.46 7.52
C ARG A 63 -4.38 10.19 6.75
N ALA A 64 -4.22 11.49 7.06
CA ALA A 64 -3.15 12.31 6.50
C ALA A 64 -2.46 13.03 7.64
N ASP A 65 -1.16 12.80 7.80
CA ASP A 65 -0.38 13.36 8.90
C ASP A 65 0.85 14.09 8.36
N TRP A 66 1.16 15.23 8.96
CA TRP A 66 2.40 15.93 8.67
C TRP A 66 3.53 15.30 9.49
N HIS A 67 4.61 14.95 8.78
CA HIS A 67 5.81 14.42 9.41
C HIS A 67 6.93 15.46 9.33
N GLU A 68 7.22 16.08 10.44
CA GLU A 68 8.21 17.16 10.48
C GLU A 68 9.61 16.68 10.11
N GLU A 69 9.99 15.51 10.57
CA GLU A 69 11.31 14.94 10.24
C GLU A 69 11.49 14.72 8.74
N LYS A 70 10.43 14.33 8.06
CA LYS A 70 10.45 14.06 6.62
C LYS A 70 10.12 15.31 5.79
N GLN A 71 9.60 16.35 6.44
CA GLN A 71 9.14 17.58 5.78
C GLN A 71 8.11 17.30 4.70
N LYS A 72 7.18 16.37 4.96
CA LYS A 72 6.13 16.01 4.02
C LYS A 72 4.93 15.40 4.72
N PHE A 73 3.80 15.37 4.03
CA PHE A 73 2.63 14.66 4.51
C PHE A 73 2.76 13.17 4.19
N VAL A 74 2.31 12.35 5.13
CA VAL A 74 2.18 10.90 4.95
C VAL A 74 0.70 10.57 4.91
N LEU A 75 0.27 9.95 3.83
CA LEU A 75 -1.10 9.52 3.65
C LEU A 75 -1.19 8.04 3.98
N SER A 76 -1.89 7.71 5.06
CA SER A 76 -2.13 6.32 5.45
C SER A 76 -3.30 5.80 4.64
N CYS A 77 -3.05 4.85 3.77
CA CYS A 77 -4.02 4.34 2.81
C CYS A 77 -4.36 2.89 3.08
N LYS A 78 -5.60 2.54 2.83
CA LYS A 78 -6.08 1.16 2.94
C LYS A 78 -6.23 0.57 1.54
N TYR A 79 -5.79 -0.68 1.40
CA TYR A 79 -6.01 -1.45 0.18
C TYR A 79 -7.52 -1.55 -0.08
N PRO A 80 -7.97 -1.52 -1.35
CA PRO A 80 -9.41 -1.43 -1.66
C PRO A 80 -10.22 -2.68 -1.31
N ARG A 81 -9.55 -3.78 -1.00
CA ARG A 81 -10.19 -5.06 -0.65
C ARG A 81 -9.63 -5.58 0.66
N GLN A 82 -10.33 -6.51 1.28
CA GLN A 82 -9.89 -7.12 2.53
C GLN A 82 -8.85 -8.21 2.33
N ARG A 83 -8.52 -8.52 1.07
CA ARG A 83 -7.54 -9.54 0.71
C ARG A 83 -6.65 -9.00 -0.39
N ILE A 84 -5.42 -9.48 -0.41
CA ILE A 84 -4.52 -9.26 -1.53
C ILE A 84 -4.11 -10.62 -2.08
N PHE A 85 -4.14 -10.75 -3.41
CA PHE A 85 -3.73 -12.00 -4.05
C PHE A 85 -2.22 -12.01 -4.30
N PRO A 86 -1.61 -13.21 -4.41
CA PRO A 86 -0.16 -13.29 -4.60
C PRO A 86 0.38 -12.46 -5.77
N HIS A 87 -0.30 -12.44 -6.92
CA HIS A 87 0.16 -11.67 -8.07
C HIS A 87 0.12 -10.16 -7.81
N GLU A 88 -0.84 -9.69 -7.03
CA GLU A 88 -0.91 -8.29 -6.65
C GLU A 88 0.20 -7.91 -5.68
N TYR A 89 0.45 -8.78 -4.71
CA TYR A 89 1.53 -8.59 -3.76
C TYR A 89 2.89 -8.58 -4.45
N GLU A 90 3.09 -9.49 -5.40
CA GLU A 90 4.32 -9.53 -6.19
C GLU A 90 4.49 -8.27 -7.03
N ALA A 91 3.41 -7.70 -7.57
CA ALA A 91 3.49 -6.46 -8.31
C ALA A 91 4.07 -5.33 -7.45
N LEU A 92 3.65 -5.27 -6.18
CA LEU A 92 4.20 -4.29 -5.24
C LEU A 92 5.65 -4.58 -4.90
N LEU A 93 5.99 -5.85 -4.66
CA LEU A 93 7.37 -6.23 -4.33
C LEU A 93 8.35 -5.97 -5.46
N ASN A 94 7.91 -6.15 -6.70
CA ASN A 94 8.76 -6.01 -7.87
C ASN A 94 8.87 -4.58 -8.40
N ASP A 95 8.04 -3.66 -7.89
CA ASP A 95 8.11 -2.27 -8.29
C ASP A 95 9.17 -1.55 -7.45
N PRO A 96 10.24 -1.05 -8.07
CA PRO A 96 11.31 -0.38 -7.33
C PRO A 96 10.88 0.91 -6.65
N GLN A 97 9.75 1.49 -7.05
CA GLN A 97 9.24 2.71 -6.43
C GLN A 97 8.50 2.44 -5.12
N TRP A 98 8.07 1.19 -4.88
CA TRP A 98 7.44 0.79 -3.65
C TRP A 98 8.46 0.15 -2.72
N GLU A 99 8.57 0.67 -1.51
CA GLU A 99 9.46 0.12 -0.49
C GLU A 99 8.63 -0.64 0.54
N ARG A 100 8.97 -1.91 0.73
CA ARG A 100 8.33 -2.75 1.74
C ARG A 100 8.95 -2.49 3.09
N THR A 101 8.11 -2.20 4.09
CA THR A 101 8.57 -2.02 5.47
C THR A 101 7.73 -2.88 6.41
N GLU A 102 8.27 -3.17 7.58
CA GLU A 102 7.55 -3.86 8.65
C GLU A 102 7.66 -3.00 9.91
N PHE A 103 6.53 -2.85 10.60
CA PHE A 103 6.57 -2.20 11.90
C PHE A 103 7.29 -3.12 12.89
N PRO A 104 8.20 -2.59 13.69
CA PRO A 104 8.75 -3.36 14.81
C PRO A 104 7.61 -3.69 15.76
N GLY A 105 7.38 -4.95 15.95
CA GLY A 105 6.24 -5.49 16.62
C GLY A 105 6.12 -5.20 18.09
#